data_94e4828e258c167431e63dba71294a04
#
_entry.id   94e4828e258c167431e63dba71294a04
#
_cell.length_a   1.000
_cell.length_b   1.000
_cell.length_c   1.000
_cell.angle_alpha   90.00
_cell.angle_beta   90.00
_cell.angle_gamma   90.00
#
_symmetry.space_group_name_H-M   'P 1'
#
loop_
_entity.id
_entity.type
_entity.pdbx_description
1 polymer ?
#
loop_
_entity_poly.entity_id
_entity_poly.type
_entity_poly.pdbx_seq_one_letter_code
_entity_poly.pdbx_strand_id
1 'polypeptide(L)'
;AGLMVFSCENADYSTLGGSDDLMAYFTESTQNSGINNAPVVVSKEIVTVALTPCVSTPATEDVVLKLVADSTILEKFNLENGLGNALLPKEFYELPVENIVIPKGKNTAGPVNITLKPLSSEYAGSPLGLPIRLVAVSGPAQTTTATSSYVYDIKSTLNFPIAQFNGASGYHCDNFDMTLPNFTVEVRFQVSDTGNRNRDAFNTSGGCLLYTSDAADE
;
A
#
# COMPACT_ATOMS: atom_id res chain seq x y z
N ALA A 1 13.89 47.15 -1.31
CA ALA A 1 13.83 45.71 -1.23
C ALA A 1 12.45 45.34 -0.71
N GLY A 2 11.54 44.97 -1.59
CA GLY A 2 10.18 44.54 -1.23
C GLY A 2 10.17 43.04 -1.02
N LEU A 3 9.76 42.64 0.17
CA LEU A 3 9.56 41.25 0.55
C LEU A 3 8.22 40.80 -0.06
N MET A 4 8.25 39.99 -1.12
CA MET A 4 7.03 39.30 -1.59
C MET A 4 6.73 38.14 -0.65
N VAL A 5 5.70 38.26 0.14
CA VAL A 5 5.11 37.16 0.91
C VAL A 5 4.21 36.40 -0.07
N PHE A 6 4.64 35.23 -0.54
CA PHE A 6 3.72 34.32 -1.20
C PHE A 6 2.82 33.72 -0.12
N SER A 7 1.60 34.25 -0.04
CA SER A 7 0.52 33.55 0.64
C SER A 7 0.21 32.30 -0.17
N CYS A 8 0.30 31.11 0.45
CA CYS A 8 -0.34 29.92 -0.09
C CYS A 8 -1.84 30.21 -0.10
N GLU A 9 -2.38 30.56 -1.27
CA GLU A 9 -3.83 30.56 -1.47
C GLU A 9 -4.31 29.12 -1.24
N ASN A 10 -5.27 28.97 -0.35
CA ASN A 10 -6.01 27.72 -0.21
C ASN A 10 -6.51 27.32 -1.61
N ALA A 11 -6.28 26.09 -2.01
CA ALA A 11 -6.76 25.57 -3.28
C ALA A 11 -8.25 25.91 -3.40
N ASP A 12 -8.57 26.70 -4.43
CA ASP A 12 -9.95 27.11 -4.68
C ASP A 12 -10.71 25.90 -5.24
N TYR A 13 -11.47 25.25 -4.37
CA TYR A 13 -12.33 24.12 -4.72
C TYR A 13 -13.56 24.53 -5.54
N SER A 14 -13.74 25.81 -5.84
CA SER A 14 -14.87 26.34 -6.58
C SER A 14 -14.92 25.93 -8.06
N THR A 15 -13.86 25.33 -8.60
CA THR A 15 -13.77 24.91 -10.00
C THR A 15 -14.18 23.46 -10.25
N LEU A 16 -14.52 22.67 -9.22
CA LEU A 16 -14.86 21.24 -9.36
C LEU A 16 -16.36 20.92 -9.32
N GLY A 17 -17.17 21.87 -9.04
CA GLY A 17 -18.64 21.86 -9.07
C GLY A 17 -19.13 23.30 -8.98
N GLY A 18 -20.36 23.59 -9.32
CA GLY A 18 -20.92 24.94 -9.14
C GLY A 18 -20.66 25.43 -7.72
N SER A 19 -20.51 26.72 -7.52
CA SER A 19 -20.06 27.37 -6.28
C SER A 19 -20.89 27.05 -5.02
N ASP A 20 -21.94 26.24 -5.13
CA ASP A 20 -22.87 25.90 -4.05
C ASP A 20 -22.95 24.39 -3.76
N ASP A 21 -22.22 23.53 -4.50
CA ASP A 21 -22.28 22.08 -4.31
C ASP A 21 -21.47 21.64 -3.07
N LEU A 22 -22.14 20.92 -2.18
CA LEU A 22 -21.52 20.32 -1.01
C LEU A 22 -20.72 19.09 -1.47
N MET A 23 -19.39 19.14 -1.36
CA MET A 23 -18.52 18.06 -1.80
C MET A 23 -18.10 17.18 -0.62
N ALA A 24 -18.30 15.86 -0.74
CA ALA A 24 -17.78 14.89 0.23
C ALA A 24 -16.42 14.35 -0.22
N TYR A 25 -15.47 14.29 0.71
CA TYR A 25 -14.09 13.89 0.45
C TYR A 25 -13.45 13.23 1.67
N PHE A 26 -12.28 12.65 1.50
CA PHE A 26 -11.42 12.21 2.60
C PHE A 26 -10.40 13.28 2.95
N THR A 27 -10.19 13.58 4.24
CA THR A 27 -9.13 14.52 4.66
C THR A 27 -7.74 14.05 4.29
N GLU A 28 -7.55 12.74 4.12
CA GLU A 28 -6.30 12.11 3.68
C GLU A 28 -6.05 12.30 2.17
N SER A 29 -7.06 12.72 1.41
CA SER A 29 -6.95 13.00 -0.02
C SER A 29 -6.39 14.40 -0.25
N THR A 30 -5.06 14.52 -0.22
CA THR A 30 -4.35 15.80 -0.32
C THR A 30 -3.99 16.21 -1.75
N GLN A 31 -4.13 15.28 -2.71
CA GLN A 31 -3.82 15.54 -4.12
C GLN A 31 -5.09 15.95 -4.86
N ASN A 32 -5.00 17.00 -5.66
CA ASN A 32 -6.11 17.51 -6.49
C ASN A 32 -6.23 16.76 -7.83
N SER A 33 -5.22 15.96 -8.20
CA SER A 33 -5.21 15.16 -9.41
C SER A 33 -4.75 13.73 -9.10
N GLY A 34 -5.36 12.75 -9.74
CA GLY A 34 -5.09 11.34 -9.51
C GLY A 34 -5.79 10.79 -8.26
N ILE A 35 -5.54 9.53 -7.98
CA ILE A 35 -6.10 8.82 -6.82
C ILE A 35 -5.08 8.82 -5.70
N ASN A 36 -5.48 9.32 -4.54
CA ASN A 36 -4.64 9.33 -3.34
C ASN A 36 -4.42 7.92 -2.80
N ASN A 37 -3.23 7.67 -2.24
CA ASN A 37 -2.88 6.36 -1.73
C ASN A 37 -1.92 6.41 -0.54
N ALA A 38 -1.84 5.32 0.20
CA ALA A 38 -0.80 5.08 1.20
C ALA A 38 -0.38 3.60 1.20
N PRO A 39 0.92 3.31 1.42
CA PRO A 39 1.38 1.95 1.64
C PRO A 39 0.97 1.46 3.03
N VAL A 40 0.52 0.22 3.11
CA VAL A 40 0.19 -0.45 4.37
C VAL A 40 0.88 -1.80 4.43
N VAL A 41 1.68 -2.02 5.47
CA VAL A 41 2.32 -3.32 5.70
C VAL A 41 1.38 -4.20 6.48
N VAL A 42 0.98 -5.32 5.87
CA VAL A 42 0.18 -6.35 6.53
C VAL A 42 1.10 -7.51 6.91
N SER A 43 1.17 -7.79 8.20
CA SER A 43 1.96 -8.86 8.80
C SER A 43 1.07 -10.02 9.25
N LYS A 44 1.49 -10.74 10.29
CA LYS A 44 0.71 -11.82 10.93
C LYS A 44 -0.39 -11.31 11.85
N GLU A 45 -0.46 -10.01 12.08
CA GLU A 45 -1.43 -9.38 12.97
C GLU A 45 -2.44 -8.56 12.20
N ILE A 46 -3.59 -8.31 12.83
CA ILE A 46 -4.62 -7.42 12.29
C ILE A 46 -4.08 -5.98 12.32
N VAL A 47 -4.24 -5.29 11.20
CA VAL A 47 -3.88 -3.87 11.05
C VAL A 47 -5.15 -3.06 10.90
N THR A 48 -5.27 -1.97 11.63
CA THR A 48 -6.38 -1.02 11.46
C THR A 48 -5.86 0.25 10.82
N VAL A 49 -6.48 0.65 9.73
CA VAL A 49 -6.27 1.94 9.05
C VAL A 49 -7.55 2.75 9.13
N ALA A 50 -7.44 4.07 8.98
CA ALA A 50 -8.60 4.94 9.07
C ALA A 50 -8.64 5.92 7.89
N LEU A 51 -9.87 6.29 7.49
CA LEU A 51 -10.15 7.41 6.61
C LEU A 51 -11.15 8.33 7.30
N THR A 52 -11.01 9.62 7.08
CA THR A 52 -11.86 10.63 7.71
C THR A 52 -12.76 11.30 6.67
N PRO A 53 -14.02 10.86 6.53
CA PRO A 53 -14.99 11.51 5.65
C PRO A 53 -15.34 12.90 6.13
N CYS A 54 -15.28 13.86 5.21
CA CYS A 54 -15.61 15.25 5.43
C CYS A 54 -16.47 15.79 4.29
N VAL A 55 -17.10 16.95 4.55
CA VAL A 55 -17.76 17.76 3.52
C VAL A 55 -17.14 19.17 3.46
N SER A 56 -17.16 19.79 2.29
CA SER A 56 -16.46 21.05 1.98
C SER A 56 -16.87 22.23 2.85
N THR A 57 -18.12 22.26 3.29
CA THR A 57 -18.68 23.27 4.21
C THR A 57 -19.57 22.57 5.25
N PRO A 58 -19.91 23.22 6.37
CA PRO A 58 -20.85 22.64 7.34
C PRO A 58 -22.15 22.22 6.68
N ALA A 59 -22.55 20.97 6.88
CA ALA A 59 -23.74 20.39 6.27
C ALA A 59 -25.01 21.15 6.62
N THR A 60 -25.84 21.49 5.65
CA THR A 60 -27.11 22.17 5.84
C THR A 60 -28.21 21.25 6.38
N GLU A 61 -28.06 19.94 6.15
CA GLU A 61 -28.88 18.84 6.66
C GLU A 61 -27.96 17.61 6.87
N ASP A 62 -28.47 16.52 7.44
CA ASP A 62 -27.69 15.31 7.66
C ASP A 62 -27.23 14.71 6.33
N VAL A 63 -25.92 14.44 6.23
CA VAL A 63 -25.29 13.78 5.07
C VAL A 63 -25.00 12.35 5.46
N VAL A 64 -25.53 11.40 4.70
CA VAL A 64 -25.29 9.97 4.90
C VAL A 64 -24.39 9.45 3.81
N LEU A 65 -23.25 8.92 4.23
CA LEU A 65 -22.18 8.39 3.36
C LEU A 65 -21.96 6.91 3.63
N LYS A 66 -21.30 6.24 2.70
CA LYS A 66 -20.92 4.83 2.82
C LYS A 66 -19.55 4.60 2.20
N LEU A 67 -18.74 3.73 2.80
CA LEU A 67 -17.50 3.22 2.21
C LEU A 67 -17.80 1.96 1.40
N VAL A 68 -17.27 1.91 0.20
CA VAL A 68 -17.32 0.72 -0.65
C VAL A 68 -15.94 0.42 -1.22
N ALA A 69 -15.63 -0.85 -1.42
CA ALA A 69 -14.49 -1.26 -2.22
C ALA A 69 -14.90 -1.25 -3.69
N ASP A 70 -14.19 -0.48 -4.52
CA ASP A 70 -14.53 -0.29 -5.93
C ASP A 70 -13.32 -0.61 -6.82
N SER A 71 -13.37 -1.75 -7.51
CA SER A 71 -12.26 -2.22 -8.37
C SER A 71 -11.91 -1.25 -9.49
N THR A 72 -12.88 -0.46 -9.97
CA THR A 72 -12.62 0.54 -11.04
C THR A 72 -11.66 1.62 -10.60
N ILE A 73 -11.64 1.93 -9.29
CA ILE A 73 -10.67 2.86 -8.68
C ILE A 73 -9.26 2.27 -8.71
N LEU A 74 -9.12 0.95 -8.43
CA LEU A 74 -7.82 0.29 -8.50
C LEU A 74 -7.27 0.20 -9.92
N GLU A 75 -8.14 -0.12 -10.88
CA GLU A 75 -7.78 -0.15 -12.30
C GLU A 75 -7.25 1.21 -12.76
N LYS A 76 -7.97 2.29 -12.42
CA LYS A 76 -7.55 3.65 -12.72
C LYS A 76 -6.23 4.00 -12.02
N PHE A 77 -6.10 3.68 -10.75
CA PHE A 77 -4.87 3.90 -9.97
C PHE A 77 -3.67 3.17 -10.60
N ASN A 78 -3.83 1.91 -10.97
CA ASN A 78 -2.79 1.12 -11.64
C ASN A 78 -2.37 1.76 -12.96
N LEU A 79 -3.33 2.19 -13.78
CA LEU A 79 -3.05 2.84 -15.06
C LEU A 79 -2.28 4.15 -14.88
N GLU A 80 -2.71 5.00 -13.93
CA GLU A 80 -2.07 6.30 -13.66
C GLU A 80 -0.64 6.16 -13.14
N ASN A 81 -0.33 5.08 -12.42
CA ASN A 81 0.97 4.88 -11.77
C ASN A 81 1.83 3.79 -12.45
N GLY A 82 1.38 3.18 -13.54
CA GLY A 82 2.09 2.10 -14.21
C GLY A 82 2.26 0.85 -13.33
N LEU A 83 1.27 0.57 -12.46
CA LEU A 83 1.26 -0.54 -11.52
C LEU A 83 0.36 -1.69 -12.00
N GLY A 84 0.54 -2.86 -11.38
CA GLY A 84 -0.26 -4.06 -11.64
C GLY A 84 -0.82 -4.67 -10.35
N ASN A 85 -1.26 -3.84 -9.40
CA ASN A 85 -1.81 -4.34 -8.14
C ASN A 85 -3.11 -5.11 -8.40
N ALA A 86 -3.21 -6.33 -7.86
CA ALA A 86 -4.44 -7.09 -7.84
C ALA A 86 -5.35 -6.59 -6.70
N LEU A 87 -6.66 -6.78 -6.85
CA LEU A 87 -7.61 -6.41 -5.82
C LEU A 87 -7.41 -7.30 -4.57
N LEU A 88 -7.34 -6.67 -3.40
CA LEU A 88 -7.30 -7.39 -2.13
C LEU A 88 -8.59 -8.23 -1.97
N PRO A 89 -8.50 -9.57 -1.80
CA PRO A 89 -9.70 -10.39 -1.64
C PRO A 89 -10.51 -10.02 -0.41
N LYS A 90 -11.83 -10.18 -0.50
CA LYS A 90 -12.80 -9.70 0.50
C LYS A 90 -12.60 -10.29 1.90
N GLU A 91 -12.07 -11.49 1.99
CA GLU A 91 -11.77 -12.17 3.25
C GLU A 91 -10.69 -11.47 4.10
N PHE A 92 -9.82 -10.66 3.46
CA PHE A 92 -8.68 -10.00 4.13
C PHE A 92 -8.97 -8.58 4.60
N TYR A 93 -10.19 -8.08 4.44
CA TYR A 93 -10.55 -6.78 4.98
C TYR A 93 -12.00 -6.72 5.46
N GLU A 94 -12.25 -5.78 6.36
CA GLU A 94 -13.59 -5.44 6.83
C GLU A 94 -13.79 -3.93 6.72
N LEU A 95 -14.85 -3.54 6.01
CA LEU A 95 -15.35 -2.18 5.98
C LEU A 95 -16.49 -2.02 7.00
N PRO A 96 -16.72 -0.82 7.53
CA PRO A 96 -17.87 -0.56 8.39
C PRO A 96 -19.16 -0.90 7.66
N VAL A 97 -20.02 -1.63 8.32
CA VAL A 97 -21.34 -2.04 7.78
C VAL A 97 -22.33 -0.89 7.85
N GLU A 98 -22.21 -0.06 8.88
CA GLU A 98 -23.11 1.07 9.14
C GLU A 98 -22.80 2.25 8.24
N ASN A 99 -23.83 3.03 7.94
CA ASN A 99 -23.66 4.30 7.24
C ASN A 99 -22.95 5.31 8.12
N ILE A 100 -22.16 6.15 7.49
CA ILE A 100 -21.44 7.25 8.13
C ILE A 100 -22.34 8.48 8.06
N VAL A 101 -22.69 9.04 9.19
CA VAL A 101 -23.56 10.24 9.25
C VAL A 101 -22.72 11.44 9.64
N ILE A 102 -22.74 12.48 8.80
CA ILE A 102 -22.25 13.82 9.14
C ILE A 102 -23.48 14.65 9.51
N PRO A 103 -23.66 14.98 10.79
CA PRO A 103 -24.85 15.71 11.25
C PRO A 103 -24.89 17.14 10.69
N LYS A 104 -26.08 17.66 10.54
CA LYS A 104 -26.30 19.08 10.23
C LYS A 104 -25.43 19.99 11.09
N GLY A 105 -24.82 20.97 10.46
CA GLY A 105 -23.90 21.93 11.10
C GLY A 105 -22.52 21.42 11.39
N LYS A 106 -22.22 20.15 11.03
CA LYS A 106 -20.88 19.56 11.10
C LYS A 106 -20.30 19.39 9.69
N ASN A 107 -18.98 19.27 9.61
CA ASN A 107 -18.27 19.02 8.36
C ASN A 107 -17.51 17.68 8.35
N THR A 108 -17.58 16.92 9.43
CA THR A 108 -16.90 15.60 9.53
C THR A 108 -17.70 14.66 10.43
N ALA A 109 -17.59 13.37 10.11
CA ALA A 109 -18.07 12.28 10.98
C ALA A 109 -16.98 11.74 11.93
N GLY A 110 -15.73 12.23 11.77
CA GLY A 110 -14.55 11.66 12.42
C GLY A 110 -13.96 10.48 11.65
N PRO A 111 -12.85 9.89 12.15
CA PRO A 111 -12.16 8.78 11.50
C PRO A 111 -13.00 7.51 11.49
N VAL A 112 -13.01 6.84 10.35
CA VAL A 112 -13.72 5.59 10.12
C VAL A 112 -12.68 4.48 9.94
N ASN A 113 -12.73 3.47 10.79
CA ASN A 113 -11.75 2.38 10.82
C ASN A 113 -12.06 1.33 9.76
N ILE A 114 -10.99 0.86 9.12
CA ILE A 114 -10.98 -0.25 8.18
C ILE A 114 -10.01 -1.29 8.73
N THR A 115 -10.48 -2.51 8.88
CA THR A 115 -9.67 -3.60 9.42
C THR A 115 -9.06 -4.41 8.28
N LEU A 116 -7.74 -4.63 8.33
CA LEU A 116 -7.00 -5.50 7.43
C LEU A 116 -6.56 -6.74 8.20
N LYS A 117 -6.86 -7.91 7.65
CA LYS A 117 -6.52 -9.20 8.24
C LYS A 117 -5.20 -9.72 7.69
N PRO A 118 -4.50 -10.59 8.43
CA PRO A 118 -3.31 -11.27 7.94
C PRO A 118 -3.54 -11.96 6.60
N LEU A 119 -2.59 -11.79 5.68
CA LEU A 119 -2.64 -12.47 4.38
C LEU A 119 -2.19 -13.92 4.51
N SER A 120 -2.81 -14.81 3.75
CA SER A 120 -2.31 -16.16 3.58
C SER A 120 -0.98 -16.18 2.79
N SER A 121 -0.21 -17.25 2.95
CA SER A 121 1.12 -17.38 2.34
C SER A 121 1.11 -17.31 0.82
N GLU A 122 0.01 -17.63 0.17
CA GLU A 122 -0.16 -17.57 -1.29
C GLU A 122 -0.08 -16.13 -1.83
N TYR A 123 -0.41 -15.12 -0.99
CA TYR A 123 -0.33 -13.70 -1.34
C TYR A 123 1.00 -13.05 -0.91
N ALA A 124 1.93 -13.83 -0.36
CA ALA A 124 3.22 -13.30 0.06
C ALA A 124 4.00 -12.71 -1.11
N GLY A 125 4.35 -11.43 -1.01
CA GLY A 125 5.05 -10.70 -2.08
C GLY A 125 4.18 -10.28 -3.27
N SER A 126 2.90 -10.62 -3.30
CA SER A 126 2.00 -10.19 -4.36
C SER A 126 1.67 -8.69 -4.21
N PRO A 127 1.69 -7.90 -5.30
CA PRO A 127 1.23 -6.53 -5.27
C PRO A 127 -0.31 -6.50 -5.16
N LEU A 128 -0.83 -6.04 -4.03
CA LEU A 128 -2.26 -5.96 -3.75
C LEU A 128 -2.68 -4.52 -3.47
N GLY A 129 -3.92 -4.17 -3.77
CA GLY A 129 -4.51 -2.87 -3.47
C GLY A 129 -5.91 -3.00 -2.90
N LEU A 130 -6.22 -2.18 -1.90
CA LEU A 130 -7.58 -2.01 -1.39
C LEU A 130 -8.10 -0.63 -1.80
N PRO A 131 -8.92 -0.55 -2.86
CA PRO A 131 -9.53 0.68 -3.31
C PRO A 131 -10.77 0.98 -2.47
N ILE A 132 -10.82 2.14 -1.85
CA ILE A 132 -11.95 2.63 -1.08
C ILE A 132 -12.56 3.82 -1.79
N ARG A 133 -13.88 3.80 -1.93
CA ARG A 133 -14.67 4.91 -2.46
C ARG A 133 -15.70 5.34 -1.45
N LEU A 134 -15.82 6.66 -1.29
CA LEU A 134 -16.89 7.30 -0.54
C LEU A 134 -18.10 7.50 -1.47
N VAL A 135 -19.25 7.03 -1.05
CA VAL A 135 -20.51 7.13 -1.82
C VAL A 135 -21.54 7.86 -0.99
N ALA A 136 -22.18 8.86 -1.58
CA ALA A 136 -23.33 9.53 -0.97
C ALA A 136 -24.56 8.61 -1.05
N VAL A 137 -25.19 8.37 0.10
CA VAL A 137 -26.43 7.59 0.23
C VAL A 137 -27.64 8.51 0.28
N SER A 138 -27.54 9.59 1.07
CA SER A 138 -28.57 10.63 1.15
C SER A 138 -27.99 11.97 1.60
N GLY A 139 -28.72 13.04 1.39
CA GLY A 139 -28.27 14.40 1.64
C GLY A 139 -27.71 15.08 0.39
N PRO A 140 -27.34 16.35 0.48
CA PRO A 140 -26.95 17.18 -0.67
C PRO A 140 -25.51 16.93 -1.15
N ALA A 141 -24.73 16.10 -0.47
CA ALA A 141 -23.31 15.94 -0.79
C ALA A 141 -23.08 15.17 -2.08
N GLN A 142 -22.15 15.67 -2.88
CA GLN A 142 -21.64 15.03 -4.09
C GLN A 142 -20.25 14.45 -3.85
N THR A 143 -19.84 13.49 -4.66
CA THR A 143 -18.53 12.84 -4.58
C THR A 143 -17.79 12.93 -5.91
N THR A 144 -16.46 13.06 -5.87
CA THR A 144 -15.60 12.99 -7.06
C THR A 144 -14.62 11.84 -6.94
N THR A 145 -14.13 11.35 -8.07
CA THR A 145 -13.14 10.27 -8.05
C THR A 145 -11.83 10.68 -7.39
N ALA A 146 -11.38 11.92 -7.57
CA ALA A 146 -10.09 12.37 -7.06
C ALA A 146 -10.05 12.47 -5.53
N THR A 147 -11.06 13.08 -4.91
CA THR A 147 -11.05 13.39 -3.48
C THR A 147 -11.88 12.41 -2.64
N SER A 148 -12.80 11.68 -3.28
CA SER A 148 -13.67 10.70 -2.61
C SER A 148 -13.21 9.26 -2.82
N SER A 149 -12.00 9.04 -3.35
CA SER A 149 -11.39 7.72 -3.50
C SER A 149 -10.01 7.69 -2.87
N TYR A 150 -9.65 6.52 -2.35
CA TYR A 150 -8.37 6.26 -1.72
C TYR A 150 -7.93 4.82 -1.95
N VAL A 151 -6.64 4.58 -2.19
CA VAL A 151 -6.10 3.24 -2.36
C VAL A 151 -5.10 2.94 -1.26
N TYR A 152 -5.32 1.88 -0.51
CA TYR A 152 -4.28 1.31 0.33
C TYR A 152 -3.45 0.33 -0.50
N ASP A 153 -2.17 0.66 -0.71
CA ASP A 153 -1.19 -0.19 -1.39
C ASP A 153 -0.65 -1.21 -0.38
N ILE A 154 -1.11 -2.45 -0.49
CA ILE A 154 -0.86 -3.50 0.50
C ILE A 154 0.50 -4.13 0.25
N LYS A 155 1.37 -4.03 1.23
CA LYS A 155 2.69 -4.69 1.26
C LYS A 155 2.65 -5.84 2.24
N SER A 156 2.88 -7.06 1.77
CA SER A 156 3.01 -8.22 2.64
C SER A 156 4.44 -8.36 3.14
N THR A 157 4.62 -8.78 4.40
CA THR A 157 5.93 -9.18 4.87
C THR A 157 6.28 -10.54 4.28
N LEU A 158 7.41 -10.60 3.59
CA LEU A 158 7.97 -11.87 3.12
C LEU A 158 8.68 -12.55 4.29
N ASN A 159 8.11 -13.64 4.79
CA ASN A 159 8.76 -14.50 5.76
C ASN A 159 9.30 -15.72 5.03
N PHE A 160 10.59 -15.71 4.73
CA PHE A 160 11.27 -16.90 4.24
C PHE A 160 11.88 -17.67 5.40
N PRO A 161 11.75 -19.00 5.45
CA PRO A 161 12.60 -19.81 6.31
C PRO A 161 14.04 -19.60 5.88
N ILE A 162 14.88 -19.11 6.78
CA ILE A 162 16.30 -18.93 6.54
C ILE A 162 17.01 -20.16 7.09
N ALA A 163 17.75 -20.88 6.25
CA ALA A 163 18.66 -21.91 6.70
C ALA A 163 19.82 -21.25 7.46
N GLN A 164 20.00 -21.61 8.72
CA GLN A 164 21.13 -21.13 9.52
C GLN A 164 22.21 -22.19 9.55
N PHE A 165 23.37 -21.88 9.01
CA PHE A 165 24.52 -22.77 8.97
C PHE A 165 25.52 -22.36 10.04
N ASN A 166 26.05 -23.32 10.77
CA ASN A 166 27.25 -23.16 11.60
C ASN A 166 28.48 -23.54 10.78
N GLY A 167 29.67 -23.16 11.20
CA GLY A 167 30.92 -23.19 10.43
C GLY A 167 31.36 -24.54 9.83
N ALA A 168 30.63 -25.62 10.03
CA ALA A 168 30.91 -26.96 9.49
C ALA A 168 29.73 -27.52 8.67
N SER A 169 28.66 -26.76 8.48
CA SER A 169 27.44 -27.25 7.84
C SER A 169 27.25 -26.60 6.47
N GLY A 170 26.83 -27.39 5.49
CA GLY A 170 26.38 -26.94 4.19
C GLY A 170 25.04 -27.57 3.83
N TYR A 171 24.36 -27.01 2.88
CA TYR A 171 23.21 -27.63 2.23
C TYR A 171 23.66 -28.25 0.91
N HIS A 172 23.34 -29.50 0.72
CA HIS A 172 23.60 -30.21 -0.53
C HIS A 172 22.26 -30.63 -1.15
N CYS A 173 22.08 -30.36 -2.42
CA CYS A 173 20.88 -30.74 -3.17
C CYS A 173 21.23 -31.94 -4.07
N ASP A 174 20.88 -33.13 -3.61
CA ASP A 174 21.20 -34.38 -4.29
C ASP A 174 20.45 -34.61 -5.60
N ASN A 175 19.31 -33.92 -5.77
CA ASN A 175 18.42 -34.10 -6.92
C ASN A 175 18.46 -32.92 -7.92
N PHE A 176 19.48 -32.09 -7.83
CA PHE A 176 19.66 -30.98 -8.78
C PHE A 176 20.54 -31.50 -9.97
N ASP A 177 19.93 -32.30 -10.83
CA ASP A 177 20.55 -32.79 -12.06
C ASP A 177 19.95 -32.06 -13.26
N MET A 178 20.43 -30.85 -13.52
CA MET A 178 20.01 -30.02 -14.65
C MET A 178 21.21 -29.58 -15.46
N THR A 179 21.19 -29.92 -16.76
CA THR A 179 22.14 -29.36 -17.73
C THR A 179 21.45 -28.18 -18.43
N LEU A 180 21.83 -26.97 -18.05
CA LEU A 180 21.28 -25.74 -18.64
C LEU A 180 22.37 -25.02 -19.45
N PRO A 181 22.07 -24.55 -20.67
CA PRO A 181 23.06 -23.80 -21.48
C PRO A 181 23.35 -22.43 -20.87
N ASN A 182 22.36 -21.83 -20.17
CA ASN A 182 22.47 -20.57 -19.45
C ASN A 182 21.65 -20.65 -18.17
N PHE A 183 22.20 -20.16 -17.08
CA PHE A 183 21.48 -20.08 -15.81
C PHE A 183 21.93 -18.85 -15.00
N THR A 184 21.07 -18.37 -14.14
CA THR A 184 21.37 -17.34 -13.14
C THR A 184 21.09 -17.91 -11.77
N VAL A 185 22.04 -17.73 -10.85
CA VAL A 185 21.86 -18.10 -9.44
C VAL A 185 21.86 -16.82 -8.62
N GLU A 186 20.79 -16.60 -7.85
CA GLU A 186 20.72 -15.52 -6.88
C GLU A 186 20.78 -16.12 -5.48
N VAL A 187 21.75 -15.70 -4.69
CA VAL A 187 21.93 -16.13 -3.29
C VAL A 187 21.92 -14.89 -2.41
N ARG A 188 21.00 -14.84 -1.45
CA ARG A 188 20.97 -13.81 -0.40
C ARG A 188 21.41 -14.43 0.91
N PHE A 189 22.48 -13.90 1.49
CA PHE A 189 23.00 -14.41 2.76
C PHE A 189 23.45 -13.26 3.67
N GLN A 190 23.43 -13.53 4.96
CA GLN A 190 23.98 -12.64 5.98
C GLN A 190 25.09 -13.38 6.71
N VAL A 191 26.28 -12.79 6.76
CA VAL A 191 27.42 -13.31 7.49
C VAL A 191 27.46 -12.68 8.86
N SER A 192 27.44 -13.49 9.92
CA SER A 192 27.50 -13.01 11.32
C SER A 192 28.95 -12.81 11.80
N ASP A 193 29.93 -13.38 11.11
CA ASP A 193 31.35 -13.29 11.47
C ASP A 193 32.22 -13.32 10.20
N THR A 194 33.01 -12.28 10.01
CA THR A 194 33.92 -12.09 8.87
C THR A 194 35.37 -12.50 9.18
N GLY A 195 35.64 -13.05 10.37
CA GLY A 195 37.00 -13.27 10.88
C GLY A 195 37.81 -14.39 10.25
N ASN A 196 37.23 -15.24 9.41
CA ASN A 196 37.93 -16.34 8.73
C ASN A 196 37.88 -16.18 7.21
N ARG A 197 39.02 -16.33 6.59
CA ARG A 197 39.17 -16.33 5.12
C ARG A 197 38.52 -17.57 4.47
N ASN A 198 38.07 -17.42 3.23
CA ASN A 198 37.62 -18.48 2.32
C ASN A 198 36.35 -19.20 2.81
N ARG A 199 35.27 -18.46 2.93
CA ARG A 199 33.93 -19.04 3.08
C ARG A 199 33.21 -18.98 1.74
N ASP A 200 32.92 -20.13 1.17
CA ASP A 200 32.14 -20.22 -0.03
C ASP A 200 30.68 -20.03 0.30
N ALA A 201 30.03 -19.06 -0.32
CA ALA A 201 28.58 -18.87 -0.20
C ALA A 201 27.83 -19.81 -1.15
N PHE A 202 28.45 -20.13 -2.28
CA PHE A 202 27.90 -21.05 -3.27
C PHE A 202 29.04 -21.76 -3.99
N ASN A 203 28.93 -23.08 -4.13
CA ASN A 203 29.93 -23.92 -4.81
C ASN A 203 29.22 -24.94 -5.71
N THR A 204 29.72 -25.10 -6.93
CA THR A 204 29.35 -26.18 -7.85
C THR A 204 30.49 -27.18 -7.90
N SER A 205 30.21 -28.39 -8.35
CA SER A 205 31.22 -29.46 -8.50
C SER A 205 32.43 -29.12 -9.38
N GLY A 206 32.46 -27.95 -10.00
CA GLY A 206 33.53 -27.47 -10.87
C GLY A 206 34.25 -26.21 -10.43
N GLY A 207 33.91 -25.62 -9.30
CA GLY A 207 34.54 -24.41 -8.79
C GLY A 207 33.63 -23.55 -7.88
N CYS A 208 34.25 -22.70 -7.07
CA CYS A 208 33.55 -21.75 -6.24
C CYS A 208 33.06 -20.56 -7.08
N LEU A 209 31.80 -20.15 -6.91
CA LEU A 209 31.22 -19.02 -7.65
C LEU A 209 31.14 -17.75 -6.81
N LEU A 210 31.12 -17.83 -5.48
CA LEU A 210 31.02 -16.66 -4.59
C LEU A 210 31.86 -16.85 -3.34
N TYR A 211 32.72 -15.88 -3.07
CA TYR A 211 33.53 -15.78 -1.85
C TYR A 211 33.04 -14.62 -0.99
N THR A 212 33.15 -14.75 0.31
CA THR A 212 32.72 -13.70 1.27
C THR A 212 33.73 -12.57 1.42
N SER A 213 34.93 -12.68 0.85
CA SER A 213 36.04 -11.75 1.11
C SER A 213 36.28 -10.69 0.03
N ASP A 214 35.60 -10.74 -1.12
CA ASP A 214 35.99 -9.91 -2.26
C ASP A 214 35.00 -8.79 -2.63
N ALA A 215 33.92 -8.63 -1.90
CA ALA A 215 32.87 -7.68 -2.26
C ALA A 215 32.88 -6.35 -1.47
N ALA A 216 33.88 -6.12 -0.63
CA ALA A 216 33.85 -4.98 0.30
C ALA A 216 35.00 -3.95 0.13
N ASP A 217 35.88 -4.11 -0.84
CA ASP A 217 37.09 -3.25 -0.97
C ASP A 217 37.20 -2.48 -2.32
N GLU A 218 36.09 -2.31 -3.07
CA GLU A 218 36.08 -1.35 -4.19
C GLU A 218 34.98 -0.31 -4.06
#